data_7af1f3fc32f612ce45e6b624482478af
#
_entry.id   7af1f3fc32f612ce45e6b624482478af
#
_cell.length_a   1.000
_cell.length_b   1.000
_cell.length_c   1.000
_cell.angle_alpha   90.00
_cell.angle_beta   90.00
_cell.angle_gamma   90.00
#
_symmetry.space_group_name_H-M   'P 1'
#
loop_
_entity.id
_entity.type
_entity.pdbx_description
1 polymer ?
#
loop_
_entity_poly.entity_id
_entity_poly.type
_entity_poly.pdbx_seq_one_letter_code
_entity_poly.pdbx_strand_id
1 'polypeptide(L)'
;MDLSQRWPDGVTLLITDGYDIDTTFESACRPWAETIVAIDDLADRPHDADFLIDHNVGRRAEDYAALVPPGCSIFAGPGFALLASDFPERRQSLVPRTVRASSVSSIVVSLGGGDTALQ
;
A
#
# COMPACT_ATOMS: atom_id res chain seq x y z
N MET A 1 -12.47 1.08 19.46
CA MET A 1 -12.53 2.56 19.50
C MET A 1 -13.50 2.98 18.42
N ASP A 2 -14.53 3.73 18.73
CA ASP A 2 -15.50 4.23 17.75
C ASP A 2 -14.93 5.50 17.12
N LEU A 3 -14.40 5.37 15.90
CA LEU A 3 -13.79 6.47 15.17
C LEU A 3 -14.80 7.54 14.74
N SER A 4 -16.06 7.18 14.55
CA SER A 4 -17.12 8.11 14.16
C SER A 4 -17.37 9.20 15.21
N GLN A 5 -17.13 8.90 16.49
CA GLN A 5 -17.24 9.89 17.57
C GLN A 5 -16.15 10.97 17.52
N ARG A 6 -15.00 10.65 16.92
CA ARG A 6 -13.90 11.61 16.78
C ARG A 6 -14.13 12.57 15.61
N TRP A 7 -14.87 12.13 14.60
CA TRP A 7 -15.21 12.90 13.40
C TRP A 7 -16.73 12.86 13.15
N PRO A 8 -17.53 13.58 13.96
CA PRO A 8 -19.00 13.52 13.89
C PRO A 8 -19.56 14.04 12.56
N ASP A 9 -18.82 14.92 11.88
CA ASP A 9 -19.21 15.47 10.58
C ASP A 9 -18.73 14.61 9.40
N GLY A 10 -18.12 13.45 9.69
CA GLY A 10 -17.53 12.56 8.70
C GLY A 10 -16.15 13.02 8.22
N VAL A 11 -15.59 12.27 7.29
CA VAL A 11 -14.33 12.57 6.59
C VAL A 11 -14.51 12.39 5.09
N THR A 12 -13.88 13.26 4.31
CA THR A 12 -13.89 13.15 2.86
C THR A 12 -13.05 11.97 2.38
N LEU A 13 -11.98 11.65 3.09
CA LEU A 13 -11.05 10.59 2.73
C LEU A 13 -10.62 9.81 3.98
N LEU A 14 -10.80 8.50 3.93
CA LEU A 14 -10.22 7.54 4.87
C LEU A 14 -9.17 6.70 4.13
N ILE A 15 -7.97 6.64 4.68
CA ILE A 15 -6.94 5.73 4.19
C ILE A 15 -6.73 4.65 5.24
N THR A 16 -6.84 3.40 4.83
CA THR A 16 -6.60 2.22 5.66
C THR A 16 -5.31 1.53 5.24
N ASP A 17 -4.46 1.19 6.22
CA ASP A 17 -3.21 0.46 6.03
C ASP A 17 -2.99 -0.47 7.22
N GLY A 18 -3.16 -1.76 7.02
CA GLY A 18 -3.01 -2.75 8.08
C GLY A 18 -3.52 -4.13 7.73
N TYR A 19 -2.82 -5.14 8.22
CA TYR A 19 -3.11 -6.56 7.93
C TYR A 19 -4.43 -7.07 8.54
N ASP A 20 -4.89 -6.43 9.60
CA ASP A 20 -6.14 -6.80 10.30
C ASP A 20 -7.36 -5.99 9.78
N ILE A 21 -7.16 -5.17 8.74
CA ILE A 21 -8.21 -4.35 8.15
C ILE A 21 -8.77 -5.08 6.94
N ASP A 22 -10.09 -5.25 6.92
CA ASP A 22 -10.83 -5.93 5.86
C ASP A 22 -12.14 -5.19 5.51
N THR A 23 -12.91 -5.79 4.63
CA THR A 23 -14.23 -5.29 4.22
C THR A 23 -15.16 -5.01 5.41
N THR A 24 -15.06 -5.76 6.52
CA THR A 24 -15.92 -5.59 7.70
C THR A 24 -15.66 -4.24 8.36
N PHE A 25 -14.39 -3.90 8.54
CA PHE A 25 -13.98 -2.62 9.09
C PHE A 25 -14.33 -1.48 8.14
N GLU A 26 -14.00 -1.62 6.88
CA GLU A 26 -14.19 -0.60 5.85
C GLU A 26 -15.66 -0.28 5.63
N SER A 27 -16.52 -1.32 5.56
CA SER A 27 -17.98 -1.15 5.47
C SER A 27 -18.56 -0.45 6.70
N ALA A 28 -18.01 -0.70 7.89
CA ALA A 28 -18.42 0.01 9.10
C ALA A 28 -18.02 1.50 9.08
N CYS A 29 -17.04 1.88 8.25
CA CYS A 29 -16.61 3.26 8.08
C CYS A 29 -17.44 4.03 7.04
N ARG A 30 -18.14 3.37 6.12
CA ARG A 30 -18.94 3.99 5.06
C ARG A 30 -19.95 5.05 5.53
N PRO A 31 -20.63 4.92 6.68
CA PRO A 31 -21.58 5.93 7.13
C PRO A 31 -20.97 7.32 7.43
N TRP A 32 -19.65 7.41 7.61
CA TRP A 32 -18.95 8.63 7.96
C TRP A 32 -17.70 8.94 7.11
N ALA A 33 -17.32 8.05 6.19
CA ALA A 33 -16.23 8.26 5.22
C ALA A 33 -16.80 8.29 3.79
N GLU A 34 -16.56 9.40 3.07
CA GLU A 34 -17.06 9.55 1.69
C GLU A 34 -16.26 8.68 0.72
N THR A 35 -14.95 8.62 0.90
CA THR A 35 -14.03 7.85 0.05
C THR A 35 -13.11 7.01 0.93
N ILE A 36 -12.96 5.73 0.59
CA ILE A 36 -12.07 4.81 1.28
C ILE A 36 -10.96 4.37 0.32
N VAL A 37 -9.71 4.53 0.76
CA VAL A 37 -8.51 4.03 0.08
C VAL A 37 -7.90 2.93 0.93
N ALA A 38 -7.83 1.71 0.41
CA ALA A 38 -7.14 0.61 1.07
C ALA A 38 -5.71 0.49 0.52
N ILE A 39 -4.73 0.40 1.43
CA ILE A 39 -3.37 -0.01 1.11
C ILE A 39 -3.24 -1.46 1.56
N ASP A 40 -3.01 -2.36 0.62
CA ASP A 40 -2.84 -3.80 0.89
C ASP A 40 -1.63 -4.35 0.14
N ASP A 41 -1.08 -5.44 0.62
CA ASP A 41 0.09 -6.10 0.02
C ASP A 41 -0.02 -7.63 -0.02
N LEU A 42 -1.14 -8.18 0.47
CA LEU A 42 -1.35 -9.62 0.57
C LEU A 42 -2.25 -10.16 -0.54
N ALA A 43 -3.29 -9.44 -0.95
CA ALA A 43 -4.35 -9.89 -1.87
C ALA A 43 -4.99 -11.20 -1.40
N ASP A 44 -5.28 -11.32 -0.11
CA ASP A 44 -5.79 -12.54 0.52
C ASP A 44 -7.16 -12.37 1.20
N ARG A 45 -7.70 -11.13 1.23
CA ARG A 45 -8.96 -10.79 1.87
C ARG A 45 -9.75 -9.74 1.09
N PRO A 46 -11.10 -9.72 1.26
CA PRO A 46 -11.93 -8.73 0.59
C PRO A 46 -11.80 -7.35 1.23
N HIS A 47 -11.97 -6.30 0.42
CA HIS A 47 -12.01 -4.90 0.80
C HIS A 47 -13.29 -4.21 0.33
N ASP A 48 -13.78 -3.24 1.07
CA ASP A 48 -14.84 -2.31 0.68
C ASP A 48 -14.23 -0.92 0.48
N ALA A 49 -13.48 -0.76 -0.61
CA ALA A 49 -12.74 0.46 -0.92
C ALA A 49 -13.13 1.02 -2.29
N ASP A 50 -13.00 2.34 -2.45
CA ASP A 50 -13.14 3.03 -3.74
C ASP A 50 -11.83 2.97 -4.53
N PHE A 51 -10.71 2.96 -3.82
CA PHE A 51 -9.37 2.81 -4.37
C PHE A 51 -8.58 1.79 -3.57
N LEU A 52 -7.85 0.94 -4.27
CA LEU A 52 -6.93 -0.02 -3.65
C LEU A 52 -5.52 0.19 -4.23
N ILE A 53 -4.52 0.25 -3.37
CA ILE A 53 -3.12 0.42 -3.73
C ILE A 53 -2.32 -0.77 -3.22
N ASP A 54 -1.65 -1.48 -4.13
CA ASP A 54 -0.61 -2.47 -3.80
C ASP A 54 0.63 -2.21 -4.67
N HIS A 55 1.68 -1.71 -4.07
CA HIS A 55 2.91 -1.32 -4.76
C HIS A 55 3.95 -2.44 -4.90
N ASN A 56 3.61 -3.67 -4.55
CA ASN A 56 4.54 -4.79 -4.60
C ASN A 56 4.92 -5.19 -6.03
N VAL A 57 6.17 -5.63 -6.16
CA VAL A 57 6.68 -6.16 -7.41
C VAL A 57 5.95 -7.46 -7.77
N GLY A 58 5.44 -7.54 -9.01
CA GLY A 58 4.72 -8.70 -9.51
C GLY A 58 3.21 -8.67 -9.26
N ARG A 59 2.71 -7.74 -8.43
CA ARG A 59 1.28 -7.57 -8.19
C ARG A 59 0.58 -6.94 -9.40
N ARG A 60 -0.65 -7.37 -9.66
CA ARG A 60 -1.49 -6.94 -10.78
C ARG A 60 -2.91 -6.63 -10.31
N ALA A 61 -3.63 -5.82 -11.07
CA ALA A 61 -5.02 -5.49 -10.76
C ALA A 61 -5.94 -6.73 -10.73
N GLU A 62 -5.64 -7.75 -11.55
CA GLU A 62 -6.39 -8.99 -11.62
C GLU A 62 -6.36 -9.77 -10.30
N ASP A 63 -5.31 -9.61 -9.50
CA ASP A 63 -5.17 -10.29 -8.20
C ASP A 63 -6.25 -9.81 -7.20
N TYR A 64 -6.79 -8.62 -7.41
CA TYR A 64 -7.80 -8.00 -6.57
C TYR A 64 -9.21 -8.00 -7.18
N ALA A 65 -9.37 -8.45 -8.43
CA ALA A 65 -10.66 -8.32 -9.15
C ALA A 65 -11.86 -8.96 -8.42
N ALA A 66 -11.63 -10.03 -7.64
CA ALA A 66 -12.66 -10.70 -6.84
C ALA A 66 -12.70 -10.23 -5.38
N LEU A 67 -11.77 -9.35 -4.98
CA LEU A 67 -11.59 -8.92 -3.59
C LEU A 67 -12.09 -7.50 -3.32
N VAL A 68 -12.53 -6.79 -4.34
CA VAL A 68 -13.01 -5.40 -4.22
C VAL A 68 -14.37 -5.22 -4.90
N PRO A 69 -15.14 -4.17 -4.54
CA PRO A 69 -16.38 -3.85 -5.21
C PRO A 69 -16.18 -3.53 -6.71
N PRO A 70 -17.21 -3.77 -7.56
CA PRO A 70 -17.13 -3.54 -9.02
C PRO A 70 -16.77 -2.11 -9.45
N GLY A 71 -16.80 -1.14 -8.57
CA GLY A 71 -16.44 0.26 -8.86
C GLY A 71 -15.06 0.67 -8.37
N CYS A 72 -14.35 -0.21 -7.65
CA CYS A 72 -13.05 0.09 -7.09
C CYS A 72 -11.98 0.27 -8.17
N SER A 73 -11.18 1.33 -8.04
CA SER A 73 -10.02 1.55 -8.89
C SER A 73 -8.78 0.92 -8.25
N ILE A 74 -8.14 -0.01 -8.96
CA ILE A 74 -7.01 -0.78 -8.44
C ILE A 74 -5.70 -0.26 -9.02
N PHE A 75 -4.77 0.14 -8.15
CA PHE A 75 -3.43 0.62 -8.47
C PHE A 75 -2.39 -0.41 -8.00
N ALA A 76 -2.13 -1.43 -8.83
CA ALA A 76 -1.26 -2.53 -8.47
C ALA A 76 0.08 -2.49 -9.21
N GLY A 77 1.14 -2.81 -8.48
CA GLY A 77 2.51 -2.88 -8.97
C GLY A 77 3.40 -1.69 -8.61
N PRO A 78 4.71 -1.80 -8.89
CA PRO A 78 5.73 -0.85 -8.42
C PRO A 78 5.60 0.56 -9.02
N GLY A 79 4.82 0.73 -10.10
CA GLY A 79 4.52 2.04 -10.67
C GLY A 79 3.68 2.94 -9.76
N PHE A 80 3.03 2.35 -8.75
CA PHE A 80 2.18 3.05 -7.79
C PHE A 80 2.81 3.13 -6.40
N ALA A 81 4.14 2.93 -6.31
CA ALA A 81 4.85 2.98 -5.05
C ALA A 81 4.72 4.36 -4.39
N LEU A 82 4.28 4.35 -3.13
CA LEU A 82 4.13 5.54 -2.29
C LEU A 82 5.50 5.98 -1.76
N LEU A 83 6.28 6.64 -2.60
CA LEU A 83 7.63 7.07 -2.28
C LEU A 83 7.67 8.58 -2.00
N ALA A 84 8.50 8.98 -1.02
CA ALA A 84 8.81 10.40 -0.82
C ALA A 84 9.48 10.99 -2.08
N SER A 85 9.26 12.28 -2.31
CA SER A 85 9.76 13.02 -3.50
C SER A 85 11.28 12.91 -3.70
N ASP A 86 12.03 12.72 -2.63
CA ASP A 86 13.49 12.58 -2.66
C ASP A 86 13.96 11.36 -3.48
N PHE A 87 13.14 10.29 -3.55
CA PHE A 87 13.52 9.07 -4.29
C PHE A 87 13.59 9.30 -5.80
N PRO A 88 12.56 9.83 -6.49
CA PRO A 88 12.63 10.11 -7.90
C PRO A 88 13.68 11.20 -8.24
N GLU A 89 13.84 12.20 -7.39
CA GLU A 89 14.88 13.24 -7.56
C GLU A 89 16.29 12.63 -7.52
N ARG A 90 16.57 11.81 -6.51
CA ARG A 90 17.83 11.08 -6.40
C ARG A 90 18.05 10.16 -7.59
N ARG A 91 17.03 9.45 -8.05
CA ARG A 91 17.13 8.57 -9.21
C ARG A 91 17.55 9.33 -10.48
N GLN A 92 17.04 10.54 -10.70
CA GLN A 92 17.41 11.36 -11.84
C GLN A 92 18.89 11.82 -11.78
N SER A 93 19.42 12.01 -10.59
CA SER A 93 20.82 12.42 -10.37
C SER A 93 21.82 11.26 -10.44
N LEU A 94 21.35 10.01 -10.45
CA LEU A 94 22.22 8.84 -10.52
C LEU A 94 22.74 8.63 -11.95
N VAL A 95 24.06 8.55 -12.09
CA VAL A 95 24.69 8.13 -13.33
C VAL A 95 24.34 6.66 -13.58
N PRO A 96 23.81 6.29 -14.77
CA PRO A 96 23.53 4.90 -15.08
C PRO A 96 24.78 4.04 -14.88
N ARG A 97 24.65 2.99 -14.09
CA ARG A 97 25.75 2.06 -13.85
C ARG A 97 25.93 1.19 -15.09
N THR A 98 26.77 1.65 -16.01
CA THR A 98 27.07 0.96 -17.28
C THR A 98 28.05 -0.20 -17.13
N VAL A 99 28.69 -0.34 -15.98
CA VAL A 99 29.69 -1.37 -15.72
C VAL A 99 29.16 -2.34 -14.67
N ARG A 100 28.97 -3.60 -15.06
CA ARG A 100 28.83 -4.69 -14.09
C ARG A 100 30.17 -4.85 -13.39
N ALA A 101 30.23 -4.54 -12.09
CA ALA A 101 31.39 -4.84 -11.29
C ALA A 101 31.67 -6.36 -11.35
N SER A 102 32.92 -6.72 -11.63
CA SER A 102 33.35 -8.12 -11.65
C SER A 102 33.40 -8.76 -10.25
N SER A 103 33.24 -7.95 -9.21
CA SER A 103 33.22 -8.40 -7.82
C SER A 103 32.19 -7.62 -7.01
N VAL A 104 31.57 -8.28 -6.03
CA VAL A 104 30.72 -7.65 -5.03
C VAL A 104 31.61 -7.01 -3.97
N SER A 105 31.54 -5.68 -3.82
CA SER A 105 32.33 -4.94 -2.84
C SER A 105 31.55 -4.60 -1.57
N SER A 106 30.21 -4.60 -1.63
CA SER A 106 29.35 -4.31 -0.50
C SER A 106 27.99 -4.97 -0.66
N ILE A 107 27.42 -5.40 0.45
CA ILE A 107 26.08 -5.98 0.54
C ILE A 107 25.34 -5.19 1.62
N VAL A 108 24.13 -4.73 1.29
CA VAL A 108 23.20 -4.14 2.26
C VAL A 108 22.11 -5.15 2.55
N VAL A 109 21.91 -5.44 3.83
CA VAL A 109 20.82 -6.30 4.31
C VAL A 109 19.85 -5.43 5.11
N SER A 110 18.58 -5.45 4.72
CA SER A 110 17.50 -4.77 5.43
C SER A 110 16.36 -5.77 5.65
N LEU A 111 16.03 -6.02 6.91
CA LEU A 111 15.01 -7.00 7.31
C LEU A 111 13.68 -6.34 7.72
N GLY A 112 13.52 -5.05 7.41
CA GLY A 112 12.35 -4.26 7.84
C GLY A 112 12.48 -3.74 9.25
N GLY A 113 11.44 -3.05 9.73
CA GLY A 113 11.39 -2.41 11.06
C GLY A 113 10.68 -3.23 12.14
N GLY A 114 10.32 -4.48 11.86
CA GLY A 114 9.66 -5.35 12.83
C GLY A 114 10.65 -5.90 13.87
N ASP A 115 10.12 -6.28 15.04
CA ASP A 115 10.90 -6.94 16.10
C ASP A 115 11.30 -8.35 15.65
N THR A 116 12.44 -8.45 15.01
CA THR A 116 13.04 -9.73 14.65
C THR A 116 13.80 -10.27 15.86
N ALA A 117 13.06 -10.67 16.90
CA ALA A 117 13.64 -11.55 17.90
C ALA A 117 14.02 -12.86 17.20
N LEU A 118 15.29 -12.99 16.87
CA LEU A 118 15.86 -14.26 16.44
C LEU A 118 15.64 -15.27 17.58
N GLN A 119 14.68 -16.16 17.39
CA GLN A 119 14.58 -17.38 18.18
C GLN A 119 15.60 -18.40 17.68
#